data_467dad334a2eb488f422b551ebc6455d
#
_entry.id   467dad334a2eb488f422b551ebc6455d
#
_cell.length_a   1.000
_cell.length_b   1.000
_cell.length_c   1.000
_cell.angle_alpha   90.00
_cell.angle_beta   90.00
_cell.angle_gamma   90.00
#
_symmetry.space_group_name_H-M   'P 1'
#
loop_
_entity.id
_entity.type
_entity.pdbx_description
1 polymer ?
#
loop_
_entity_poly.entity_id
_entity_poly.type
_entity_poly.pdbx_seq_one_letter_code
_entity_poly.pdbx_strand_id
1 'polypeptide(L)'
;ERVIFLVGPVTETTANLVVAQMLFLESENPDKDINFYINSPGGSVSAGMAIFDTMQFIRPDVSTLCIGMAASMGAFLLAAGAKGKRFALPNSTVLIHQPSGGFQGQVSDIERHAQFVIDLKRRFIDQMAGFTGRTAEQVERDHDRDNFLTAEQAREYGIVDQVLQKRAKGG
;
A
#
# COMPACT_ATOMS: atom_id res chain seq x y z
N GLU A 1 0.97 -7.45 21.39
CA GLU A 1 1.68 -6.77 20.30
C GLU A 1 0.69 -6.06 19.39
N ARG A 2 1.12 -4.95 18.81
CA ARG A 2 0.26 -4.10 17.98
C ARG A 2 0.51 -4.43 16.50
N VAL A 3 0.13 -5.64 16.09
CA VAL A 3 0.39 -6.16 14.74
C VAL A 3 -0.93 -6.45 14.04
N ILE A 4 -1.06 -5.95 12.81
CA ILE A 4 -2.18 -6.24 11.91
C ILE A 4 -1.62 -6.88 10.65
N PHE A 5 -2.28 -7.94 10.17
CA PHE A 5 -1.91 -8.64 8.94
C PHE A 5 -2.90 -8.32 7.83
N LEU A 6 -2.37 -8.01 6.66
CA LEU A 6 -3.10 -8.07 5.39
C LEU A 6 -2.53 -9.23 4.60
N VAL A 7 -3.23 -10.35 4.58
CA VAL A 7 -2.85 -11.57 3.86
C VAL A 7 -3.90 -11.90 2.81
N GLY A 8 -3.43 -12.14 1.57
CA GLY A 8 -4.31 -12.42 0.46
C GLY A 8 -4.89 -11.15 -0.18
N PRO A 9 -5.94 -11.31 -1.03
CA PRO A 9 -6.50 -10.19 -1.77
C PRO A 9 -7.10 -9.10 -0.89
N VAL A 10 -6.97 -7.85 -1.36
CA VAL A 10 -7.66 -6.70 -0.77
C VAL A 10 -9.11 -6.70 -1.24
N THR A 11 -10.01 -7.00 -0.32
CA THR A 11 -11.47 -7.03 -0.53
C THR A 11 -12.14 -6.09 0.48
N GLU A 12 -13.43 -5.84 0.30
CA GLU A 12 -14.20 -5.07 1.31
C GLU A 12 -14.11 -5.73 2.69
N THR A 13 -14.22 -7.06 2.75
CA THR A 13 -14.13 -7.81 4.02
C THR A 13 -12.77 -7.65 4.68
N THR A 14 -11.68 -7.90 3.94
CA THR A 14 -10.32 -7.79 4.50
C THR A 14 -9.98 -6.34 4.88
N ALA A 15 -10.41 -5.39 4.07
CA ALA A 15 -10.22 -3.96 4.37
C ALA A 15 -10.96 -3.53 5.64
N ASN A 16 -12.22 -3.93 5.78
CA ASN A 16 -13.00 -3.59 6.97
C ASN A 16 -12.40 -4.19 8.25
N LEU A 17 -11.87 -5.40 8.19
CA LEU A 17 -11.17 -6.01 9.33
C LEU A 17 -9.90 -5.23 9.70
N VAL A 18 -9.10 -4.83 8.71
CA VAL A 18 -7.89 -4.03 8.94
C VAL A 18 -8.26 -2.66 9.54
N VAL A 19 -9.24 -1.98 8.97
CA VAL A 19 -9.72 -0.68 9.45
C VAL A 19 -10.22 -0.78 10.91
N ALA A 20 -11.03 -1.79 11.20
CA ALA A 20 -11.55 -2.00 12.56
C ALA A 20 -10.42 -2.24 13.57
N GLN A 21 -9.41 -3.03 13.20
CA GLN A 21 -8.24 -3.28 14.05
C GLN A 21 -7.40 -2.02 14.26
N MET A 22 -7.21 -1.20 13.23
CA MET A 22 -6.49 0.07 13.35
C MET A 22 -7.18 1.01 14.33
N LEU A 23 -8.49 1.17 14.21
CA LEU A 23 -9.28 2.01 15.11
C LEU A 23 -9.28 1.47 16.54
N PHE A 24 -9.36 0.15 16.69
CA PHE A 24 -9.28 -0.49 18.02
C PHE A 24 -7.92 -0.25 18.68
N LEU A 25 -6.82 -0.45 17.95
CA LEU A 25 -5.48 -0.23 18.49
C LEU A 25 -5.22 1.23 18.84
N GLU A 26 -5.75 2.16 18.04
CA GLU A 26 -5.71 3.59 18.40
C GLU A 26 -6.42 3.84 19.73
N SER A 27 -7.59 3.24 19.94
CA SER A 27 -8.35 3.41 21.19
C SER A 27 -7.61 2.85 22.41
N GLU A 28 -6.82 1.78 22.23
CA GLU A 28 -6.03 1.17 23.29
C GLU A 28 -4.82 2.04 23.68
N ASN A 29 -4.11 2.58 22.73
CA ASN A 29 -2.99 3.50 22.94
C ASN A 29 -2.71 4.32 21.68
N PRO A 30 -3.11 5.59 21.65
CA PRO A 30 -2.94 6.46 20.50
C PRO A 30 -1.48 6.90 20.27
N ASP A 31 -0.57 6.63 21.18
CA ASP A 31 0.82 7.11 21.09
C ASP A 31 1.81 6.03 20.62
N LYS A 32 1.39 4.77 20.56
CA LYS A 32 2.25 3.67 20.11
C LYS A 32 2.00 3.32 18.65
N ASP A 33 3.08 3.04 17.91
CA ASP A 33 3.03 2.60 16.53
C ASP A 33 2.20 1.34 16.36
N ILE A 34 1.57 1.24 15.19
CA ILE A 34 0.90 0.03 14.71
C ILE A 34 1.81 -0.60 13.66
N ASN A 35 2.03 -1.92 13.75
CA ASN A 35 2.83 -2.67 12.78
C ASN A 35 1.89 -3.35 11.79
N PHE A 36 1.96 -2.94 10.54
CA PHE A 36 1.12 -3.44 9.47
C PHE A 36 1.92 -4.36 8.54
N TYR A 37 1.68 -5.65 8.63
CA TYR A 37 2.37 -6.69 7.86
C TYR A 37 1.56 -7.02 6.61
N ILE A 38 2.21 -6.95 5.45
CA ILE A 38 1.56 -7.07 4.14
C ILE A 38 2.14 -8.27 3.39
N ASN A 39 1.26 -9.19 3.02
CA ASN A 39 1.52 -10.29 2.09
C ASN A 39 0.28 -10.42 1.18
N SER A 40 0.23 -9.59 0.14
CA SER A 40 -0.99 -9.41 -0.65
C SER A 40 -0.66 -9.22 -2.13
N PRO A 41 -1.44 -9.88 -3.03
CA PRO A 41 -1.36 -9.63 -4.47
C PRO A 41 -2.07 -8.33 -4.88
N GLY A 42 -2.63 -7.58 -3.95
CA GLY A 42 -3.49 -6.45 -4.22
C GLY A 42 -4.96 -6.81 -4.32
N GLY A 43 -5.73 -6.01 -5.01
CA GLY A 43 -7.17 -6.22 -5.18
C GLY A 43 -7.93 -4.94 -5.39
N SER A 44 -9.06 -4.79 -4.72
CA SER A 44 -9.94 -3.62 -4.86
C SER A 44 -9.24 -2.32 -4.47
N VAL A 45 -9.21 -1.37 -5.40
CA VAL A 45 -8.62 -0.05 -5.15
C VAL A 45 -9.43 0.73 -4.11
N SER A 46 -10.75 0.69 -4.19
CA SER A 46 -11.61 1.39 -3.22
C SER A 46 -11.46 0.83 -1.81
N ALA A 47 -11.39 -0.49 -1.67
CA ALA A 47 -11.13 -1.13 -0.38
C ALA A 47 -9.73 -0.78 0.17
N GLY A 48 -8.73 -0.77 -0.69
CA GLY A 48 -7.37 -0.35 -0.32
C GLY A 48 -7.29 1.11 0.09
N MET A 49 -8.05 1.99 -0.57
CA MET A 49 -8.14 3.40 -0.19
C MET A 49 -8.78 3.61 1.18
N ALA A 50 -9.73 2.76 1.57
CA ALA A 50 -10.29 2.78 2.92
C ALA A 50 -9.22 2.48 3.98
N ILE A 51 -8.35 1.51 3.72
CA ILE A 51 -7.19 1.24 4.60
C ILE A 51 -6.24 2.43 4.63
N PHE A 52 -5.89 2.94 3.46
CA PHE A 52 -4.97 4.09 3.34
C PHE A 52 -5.49 5.32 4.09
N ASP A 53 -6.74 5.70 3.88
CA ASP A 53 -7.32 6.84 4.57
C ASP A 53 -7.32 6.65 6.09
N THR A 54 -7.58 5.44 6.56
CA THR A 54 -7.51 5.11 7.99
C THR A 54 -6.09 5.24 8.53
N MET A 55 -5.08 4.76 7.77
CA MET A 55 -3.66 4.92 8.13
C MET A 55 -3.28 6.40 8.31
N GLN A 56 -3.84 7.28 7.48
CA GLN A 56 -3.58 8.73 7.57
C GLN A 56 -4.42 9.41 8.65
N PHE A 57 -5.60 8.89 8.93
CA PHE A 57 -6.56 9.49 9.87
C PHE A 57 -6.20 9.25 11.33
N ILE A 58 -5.74 8.05 11.67
CA ILE A 58 -5.44 7.69 13.05
C ILE A 58 -4.17 8.38 13.57
N ARG A 59 -4.09 8.57 14.86
CA ARG A 59 -2.96 9.23 15.51
C ARG A 59 -1.68 8.41 15.53
N PRO A 60 -1.69 7.08 15.80
CA PRO A 60 -0.48 6.27 15.73
C PRO A 60 0.16 6.28 14.35
N ASP A 61 1.49 6.29 14.31
CA ASP A 61 2.20 5.96 13.08
C ASP A 61 1.96 4.50 12.72
N VAL A 62 1.76 4.24 11.44
CA VAL A 62 1.65 2.89 10.90
C VAL A 62 2.97 2.51 10.23
N SER A 63 3.69 1.59 10.87
CA SER A 63 4.89 0.98 10.29
C SER A 63 4.47 -0.17 9.37
N THR A 64 5.05 -0.27 8.19
CA THR A 64 4.71 -1.30 7.21
C THR A 64 5.85 -2.27 6.98
N LEU A 65 5.53 -3.55 6.77
CA LEU A 65 6.52 -4.59 6.48
C LEU A 65 5.99 -5.53 5.40
N CYS A 66 6.72 -5.65 4.30
CA CYS A 66 6.43 -6.64 3.28
C CYS A 66 6.98 -8.01 3.65
N ILE A 67 6.10 -9.01 3.73
CA ILE A 67 6.43 -10.42 3.94
C ILE A 67 5.92 -11.20 2.72
N GLY A 68 6.81 -11.82 1.98
CA GLY A 68 6.47 -12.54 0.76
C GLY A 68 6.23 -11.62 -0.43
N MET A 69 5.06 -11.01 -0.53
CA MET A 69 4.71 -10.16 -1.67
C MET A 69 3.88 -8.95 -1.26
N ALA A 70 4.16 -7.83 -1.90
CA ALA A 70 3.27 -6.67 -1.90
C ALA A 70 3.08 -6.22 -3.35
N ALA A 71 1.94 -6.51 -3.92
CA ALA A 71 1.66 -6.23 -5.32
C ALA A 71 0.50 -5.24 -5.48
N SER A 72 0.62 -4.34 -6.45
CA SER A 72 -0.45 -3.41 -6.83
C SER A 72 -0.89 -2.57 -5.62
N MET A 73 -2.15 -2.71 -5.19
CA MET A 73 -2.66 -2.02 -4.00
C MET A 73 -1.87 -2.37 -2.73
N GLY A 74 -1.33 -3.59 -2.64
CA GLY A 74 -0.42 -4.00 -1.56
C GLY A 74 0.88 -3.19 -1.54
N ALA A 75 1.47 -2.93 -2.71
CA ALA A 75 2.66 -2.08 -2.83
C ALA A 75 2.35 -0.63 -2.46
N PHE A 76 1.18 -0.12 -2.83
CA PHE A 76 0.72 1.21 -2.44
C PHE A 76 0.62 1.35 -0.92
N LEU A 77 -0.02 0.39 -0.25
CA LEU A 77 -0.17 0.40 1.21
C LEU A 77 1.18 0.27 1.92
N LEU A 78 2.09 -0.52 1.37
CA LEU A 78 3.46 -0.64 1.87
C LEU A 78 4.19 0.71 1.84
N ALA A 79 4.13 1.39 0.70
CA ALA A 79 4.75 2.70 0.51
C ALA A 79 4.10 3.81 1.37
N ALA A 80 2.83 3.63 1.72
CA ALA A 80 2.04 4.58 2.50
C ALA A 80 2.34 4.57 4.00
N GLY A 81 3.18 3.67 4.48
CA GLY A 81 3.62 3.63 5.88
C GLY A 81 4.32 4.91 6.29
N ALA A 82 4.45 5.13 7.60
CA ALA A 82 5.15 6.29 8.14
C ALA A 82 6.60 6.32 7.64
N LYS A 83 7.07 7.49 7.22
CA LYS A 83 8.40 7.67 6.64
C LYS A 83 9.48 7.25 7.65
N GLY A 84 10.44 6.44 7.22
CA GLY A 84 11.45 5.84 8.08
C GLY A 84 11.02 4.53 8.72
N LYS A 85 9.74 4.15 8.59
CA LYS A 85 9.13 2.97 9.23
C LYS A 85 8.52 1.99 8.22
N ARG A 86 9.05 1.97 6.99
CA ARG A 86 8.59 1.09 5.91
C ARG A 86 9.69 0.08 5.62
N PHE A 87 9.34 -1.20 5.66
CA PHE A 87 10.32 -2.28 5.63
C PHE A 87 9.93 -3.39 4.67
N ALA A 88 10.92 -4.15 4.23
CA ALA A 88 10.73 -5.38 3.47
C ALA A 88 11.70 -6.46 3.96
N LEU A 89 11.24 -7.71 3.97
CA LEU A 89 12.13 -8.84 4.23
C LEU A 89 12.96 -9.15 2.97
N PRO A 90 14.15 -9.76 3.12
CA PRO A 90 15.14 -9.83 2.02
C PRO A 90 14.67 -10.54 0.76
N ASN A 91 13.82 -11.56 0.89
CA ASN A 91 13.34 -12.36 -0.23
C ASN A 91 11.91 -11.98 -0.66
N SER A 92 11.39 -10.86 -0.16
CA SER A 92 10.08 -10.38 -0.57
C SER A 92 10.14 -9.76 -1.97
N THR A 93 8.98 -9.76 -2.64
CA THR A 93 8.80 -9.16 -3.97
C THR A 93 7.80 -8.02 -3.87
N VAL A 94 8.12 -6.90 -4.48
CA VAL A 94 7.21 -5.78 -4.65
C VAL A 94 6.88 -5.64 -6.13
N LEU A 95 5.60 -5.71 -6.47
CA LEU A 95 5.13 -5.53 -7.83
C LEU A 95 4.36 -4.22 -7.95
N ILE A 96 4.85 -3.34 -8.81
CA ILE A 96 4.16 -2.10 -9.14
C ILE A 96 3.57 -2.18 -10.54
N HIS A 97 2.33 -1.73 -10.70
CA HIS A 97 1.66 -1.55 -11.97
C HIS A 97 0.49 -0.56 -11.79
N GLN A 98 0.00 -0.04 -12.90
CA GLN A 98 -1.12 0.89 -12.85
C GLN A 98 -2.44 0.17 -12.48
N PRO A 99 -3.39 0.88 -11.85
CA PRO A 99 -4.73 0.35 -11.66
C PRO A 99 -5.37 -0.03 -12.99
N SER A 100 -6.02 -1.17 -13.01
CA SER A 100 -6.77 -1.65 -14.17
C SER A 100 -8.24 -1.82 -13.81
N GLY A 101 -9.10 -1.75 -14.81
CA GLY A 101 -10.53 -1.96 -14.62
C GLY A 101 -11.26 -2.07 -15.94
N GLY A 102 -12.47 -2.56 -15.88
CA GLY A 102 -13.37 -2.65 -17.02
C GLY A 102 -14.78 -2.32 -16.60
N PHE A 103 -15.60 -1.86 -17.55
CA PHE A 103 -16.98 -1.54 -17.31
C PHE A 103 -17.80 -1.86 -18.54
N GLN A 104 -19.03 -2.37 -18.32
CA GLN A 104 -20.02 -2.63 -19.37
C GLN A 104 -21.28 -1.86 -19.04
N GLY A 105 -21.91 -1.27 -20.05
CA GLY A 105 -23.13 -0.50 -19.87
C GLY A 105 -23.41 0.41 -21.05
N GLN A 106 -24.25 1.43 -20.83
CA GLN A 106 -24.53 2.44 -21.84
C GLN A 106 -23.30 3.35 -22.05
N VAL A 107 -23.18 3.92 -23.25
CA VAL A 107 -22.03 4.74 -23.65
C VAL A 107 -21.76 5.87 -22.66
N SER A 108 -22.80 6.59 -22.24
CA SER A 108 -22.65 7.69 -21.26
C SER A 108 -22.14 7.22 -19.90
N ASP A 109 -22.51 6.03 -19.46
CA ASP A 109 -22.04 5.45 -18.22
C ASP A 109 -20.60 4.94 -18.36
N ILE A 110 -20.25 4.38 -19.52
CA ILE A 110 -18.88 3.98 -19.84
C ILE A 110 -17.95 5.20 -19.79
N GLU A 111 -18.36 6.33 -20.38
CA GLU A 111 -17.58 7.57 -20.38
C GLU A 111 -17.33 8.09 -18.96
N ARG A 112 -18.37 8.11 -18.12
CA ARG A 112 -18.27 8.55 -16.72
C ARG A 112 -17.39 7.62 -15.90
N HIS A 113 -17.52 6.32 -16.12
CA HIS A 113 -16.69 5.34 -15.43
C HIS A 113 -15.22 5.45 -15.86
N ALA A 114 -14.97 5.64 -17.15
CA ALA A 114 -13.60 5.85 -17.67
C ALA A 114 -12.97 7.11 -17.05
N GLN A 115 -13.72 8.21 -16.94
CA GLN A 115 -13.21 9.43 -16.29
C GLN A 115 -12.88 9.18 -14.82
N PHE A 116 -13.74 8.47 -14.11
CA PHE A 116 -13.49 8.10 -12.71
C PHE A 116 -12.20 7.29 -12.55
N VAL A 117 -11.97 6.31 -13.43
CA VAL A 117 -10.74 5.47 -13.39
C VAL A 117 -9.50 6.31 -13.70
N ILE A 118 -9.59 7.23 -14.66
CA ILE A 118 -8.49 8.16 -15.00
C ILE A 118 -8.13 9.03 -13.80
N ASP A 119 -9.14 9.59 -13.12
CA ASP A 119 -8.93 10.45 -11.96
C ASP A 119 -8.36 9.64 -10.78
N LEU A 120 -8.80 8.41 -10.61
CA LEU A 120 -8.28 7.49 -9.59
C LEU A 120 -6.82 7.14 -9.86
N LYS A 121 -6.49 6.83 -11.12
CA LYS A 121 -5.09 6.57 -11.54
C LYS A 121 -4.21 7.79 -11.23
N ARG A 122 -4.65 8.99 -11.56
CA ARG A 122 -3.90 10.21 -11.29
C ARG A 122 -3.61 10.39 -9.80
N ARG A 123 -4.62 10.22 -8.95
CA ARG A 123 -4.44 10.30 -7.49
C ARG A 123 -3.46 9.24 -6.98
N PHE A 124 -3.56 8.03 -7.49
CA PHE A 124 -2.64 6.95 -7.14
C PHE A 124 -1.19 7.30 -7.50
N ILE A 125 -0.97 7.79 -8.72
CA ILE A 125 0.36 8.19 -9.20
C ILE A 125 0.93 9.35 -8.36
N ASP A 126 0.13 10.37 -8.08
CA ASP A 126 0.56 11.53 -7.29
C ASP A 126 0.94 11.12 -5.86
N GLN A 127 0.17 10.22 -5.25
CA GLN A 127 0.46 9.73 -3.91
C GLN A 127 1.71 8.85 -3.90
N MET A 128 1.89 7.96 -4.87
CA MET A 128 3.12 7.16 -5.00
C MET A 128 4.34 8.05 -5.23
N ALA A 129 4.22 9.11 -6.02
CA ALA A 129 5.28 10.09 -6.19
C ALA A 129 5.66 10.75 -4.85
N GLY A 130 4.67 11.11 -4.05
CA GLY A 130 4.89 11.66 -2.70
C GLY A 130 5.58 10.68 -1.76
N PHE A 131 5.19 9.42 -1.76
CA PHE A 131 5.79 8.40 -0.88
C PHE A 131 7.22 8.06 -1.26
N THR A 132 7.53 8.05 -2.55
CA THR A 132 8.82 7.56 -3.08
C THR A 132 9.83 8.67 -3.32
N GLY A 133 9.40 9.92 -3.36
CA GLY A 133 10.24 11.05 -3.72
C GLY A 133 10.56 11.13 -5.22
N ARG A 134 9.85 10.36 -6.05
CA ARG A 134 10.00 10.40 -7.51
C ARG A 134 8.99 11.34 -8.14
N THR A 135 9.24 11.76 -9.38
CA THR A 135 8.28 12.59 -10.11
C THR A 135 7.06 11.76 -10.52
N ALA A 136 5.93 12.43 -10.71
CA ALA A 136 4.71 11.76 -11.19
C ALA A 136 4.94 11.08 -12.54
N GLU A 137 5.70 11.73 -13.44
CA GLU A 137 6.04 11.17 -14.74
C GLU A 137 6.88 9.88 -14.64
N GLN A 138 7.83 9.84 -13.71
CA GLN A 138 8.63 8.62 -13.46
C GLN A 138 7.76 7.51 -12.91
N VAL A 139 6.91 7.81 -11.93
CA VAL A 139 6.00 6.83 -11.32
C VAL A 139 5.01 6.30 -12.37
N GLU A 140 4.42 7.16 -13.20
CA GLU A 140 3.51 6.74 -14.25
C GLU A 140 4.19 5.79 -15.24
N ARG A 141 5.39 6.15 -15.71
CA ARG A 141 6.16 5.31 -16.63
C ARG A 141 6.51 3.96 -16.02
N ASP A 142 6.95 3.95 -14.75
CA ASP A 142 7.40 2.74 -14.06
C ASP A 142 6.23 1.81 -13.69
N HIS A 143 5.01 2.34 -13.63
CA HIS A 143 3.77 1.59 -13.37
C HIS A 143 3.00 1.21 -14.63
N ASP A 144 3.45 1.60 -15.82
CA ASP A 144 2.73 1.34 -17.07
C ASP A 144 2.57 -0.16 -17.34
N ARG A 145 3.58 -0.95 -17.00
CA ARG A 145 3.59 -2.41 -17.10
C ARG A 145 4.01 -3.03 -15.77
N ASP A 146 3.78 -4.34 -15.64
CA ASP A 146 4.23 -5.09 -14.47
C ASP A 146 5.73 -4.90 -14.26
N ASN A 147 6.08 -4.36 -13.12
CA ASN A 147 7.46 -4.08 -12.74
C ASN A 147 7.75 -4.75 -11.40
N PHE A 148 8.49 -5.86 -11.46
CA PHE A 148 8.85 -6.66 -10.29
C PHE A 148 10.12 -6.13 -9.66
N LEU A 149 10.03 -5.72 -8.39
CA LEU A 149 11.15 -5.22 -7.62
C LEU A 149 11.54 -6.22 -6.55
N THR A 150 12.84 -6.44 -6.40
CA THR A 150 13.39 -7.09 -5.18
C THR A 150 13.22 -6.16 -3.98
N ALA A 151 13.42 -6.68 -2.77
CA ALA A 151 13.37 -5.86 -1.56
C ALA A 151 14.35 -4.67 -1.65
N GLU A 152 15.57 -4.91 -2.10
CA GLU A 152 16.58 -3.86 -2.25
C GLU A 152 16.20 -2.85 -3.34
N GLN A 153 15.66 -3.30 -4.46
CA GLN A 153 15.17 -2.41 -5.51
C GLN A 153 13.98 -1.57 -5.03
N ALA A 154 13.10 -2.14 -4.20
CA ALA A 154 12.00 -1.40 -3.57
C ALA A 154 12.52 -0.31 -2.62
N ARG A 155 13.62 -0.58 -1.91
CA ARG A 155 14.30 0.41 -1.08
C ARG A 155 14.89 1.54 -1.93
N GLU A 156 15.61 1.20 -2.99
CA GLU A 156 16.20 2.19 -3.91
C GLU A 156 15.13 3.03 -4.60
N TYR A 157 13.98 2.43 -4.91
CA TYR A 157 12.85 3.14 -5.50
C TYR A 157 12.20 4.12 -4.52
N GLY A 158 12.28 3.86 -3.22
CA GLY A 158 11.66 4.67 -2.17
C GLY A 158 10.32 4.13 -1.66
N ILE A 159 9.96 2.90 -2.02
CA ILE A 159 8.73 2.24 -1.52
C ILE A 159 8.92 1.84 -0.06
N VAL A 160 10.11 1.34 0.27
CA VAL A 160 10.48 1.03 1.66
C VAL A 160 11.73 1.82 2.06
N ASP A 161 11.96 1.92 3.35
CA ASP A 161 13.11 2.64 3.91
C ASP A 161 14.28 1.72 4.20
N GLN A 162 14.01 0.45 4.59
CA GLN A 162 15.04 -0.52 4.92
C GLN A 162 14.61 -1.94 4.56
N VAL A 163 15.62 -2.77 4.25
CA VAL A 163 15.47 -4.23 4.16
C VAL A 163 15.95 -4.83 5.49
N LEU A 164 15.08 -5.57 6.16
CA LEU A 164 15.36 -6.14 7.48
C LEU A 164 15.88 -7.56 7.36
N GLN A 165 17.11 -7.81 7.81
CA GLN A 165 17.72 -9.15 7.80
C GLN A 165 17.32 -9.97 9.02
N LYS A 166 17.36 -9.37 10.20
CA LYS A 166 17.08 -10.04 11.48
C LYS A 166 16.63 -9.01 12.51
N ARG A 167 15.70 -9.38 13.36
CA ARG A 167 15.38 -8.56 14.54
C ARG A 167 16.60 -8.41 15.43
N ALA A 168 16.83 -7.20 15.94
CA ALA A 168 17.81 -7.01 16.99
C ALA A 168 17.43 -7.91 18.19
N LYS A 169 18.44 -8.53 18.80
CA LYS A 169 18.21 -9.26 20.05
C LYS A 169 17.76 -8.22 21.08
N GLY A 170 16.58 -8.41 21.61
CA GLY A 170 16.10 -7.60 22.72
C GLY A 170 17.11 -7.72 23.87
N GLY A 171 17.47 -6.57 24.40
CA GLY A 171 18.22 -6.51 25.65
C GLY A 171 17.31 -6.86 26.83
#